data_63b136e74494ad25f9eb5df5dfca31ca
#
_entry.id   63b136e74494ad25f9eb5df5dfca31ca
#
_cell.length_a   1.000
_cell.length_b   1.000
_cell.length_c   1.000
_cell.angle_alpha   90.00
_cell.angle_beta   90.00
_cell.angle_gamma   90.00
#
_symmetry.space_group_name_H-M   'P 1'
#
loop_
_entity.id
_entity.type
_entity.pdbx_description
1 polymer ?
#
loop_
_entity_poly.entity_id
_entity_poly.type
_entity_poly.pdbx_seq_one_letter_code
_entity_poly.pdbx_strand_id
1 'polypeptide(L)'
;VLLIEAGGSGKSLFTQMPGGNGYIFGNPKFDWGFESIPQPSLNNRKILYPRGKGLGGSSLLNGMIYMRGAPGDFNRWRQKGLEGWSYNDVLPYFKRSASAFHREKNEYHSHSGPLKLTPAGNYNSIDKAFIDACVEAGAEINNDFYNGNLNGVGRYDVKVWNGKRQSSAEAYLKF
;
A
#
# COMPACT_ATOMS: atom_id res chain seq x y z
N VAL A 1 15.11 -16.40 -12.95
CA VAL A 1 15.30 -15.10 -12.30
C VAL A 1 16.03 -15.34 -10.99
N LEU A 2 17.10 -14.58 -10.73
CA LEU A 2 17.83 -14.57 -9.45
C LEU A 2 17.28 -13.43 -8.59
N LEU A 3 16.84 -13.71 -7.37
CA LEU A 3 16.45 -12.72 -6.37
C LEU A 3 17.52 -12.65 -5.28
N ILE A 4 18.09 -11.47 -5.07
CA ILE A 4 19.10 -11.22 -4.04
C ILE A 4 18.46 -10.36 -2.95
N GLU A 5 18.54 -10.79 -1.70
CA GLU A 5 18.02 -10.07 -0.52
C GLU A 5 19.10 -10.01 0.56
N ALA A 6 19.33 -8.83 1.14
CA ALA A 6 20.32 -8.64 2.20
C ALA A 6 19.82 -9.07 3.59
N GLY A 7 18.50 -9.02 3.80
CA GLY A 7 17.87 -9.45 5.04
C GLY A 7 17.50 -10.93 5.05
N GLY A 8 16.80 -11.34 6.10
CA GLY A 8 16.31 -12.72 6.22
C GLY A 8 15.00 -12.97 5.45
N SER A 9 14.35 -14.09 5.75
CA SER A 9 13.08 -14.49 5.10
C SER A 9 11.91 -13.50 5.31
N GLY A 10 12.05 -12.54 6.20
CA GLY A 10 10.96 -11.62 6.56
C GLY A 10 9.83 -12.27 7.37
N LYS A 11 9.90 -13.57 7.65
CA LYS A 11 8.85 -14.28 8.40
C LYS A 11 9.06 -14.13 9.91
N SER A 12 8.17 -13.42 10.56
CA SER A 12 8.07 -13.34 12.02
C SER A 12 6.62 -13.03 12.42
N LEU A 13 6.26 -13.24 13.66
CA LEU A 13 4.96 -12.83 14.19
C LEU A 13 4.71 -11.33 13.97
N PHE A 14 5.71 -10.51 14.24
CA PHE A 14 5.60 -9.05 14.14
C PHE A 14 5.47 -8.54 12.70
N THR A 15 6.11 -9.19 11.73
CA THR A 15 5.98 -8.83 10.31
C THR A 15 4.66 -9.32 9.71
N GLN A 16 4.05 -10.37 10.26
CA GLN A 16 2.76 -10.89 9.83
C GLN A 16 1.58 -10.17 10.48
N MET A 17 1.75 -9.71 11.72
CA MET A 17 0.71 -9.01 12.47
C MET A 17 0.50 -7.59 11.89
N PRO A 18 -0.73 -7.20 11.52
CA PRO A 18 -1.00 -5.87 10.97
C PRO A 18 -0.50 -4.72 11.87
N GLY A 19 -0.71 -4.81 13.18
CA GLY A 19 -0.23 -3.82 14.16
C GLY A 19 1.24 -3.98 14.59
N GLY A 20 2.01 -4.84 13.93
CA GLY A 20 3.38 -5.18 14.35
C GLY A 20 4.44 -4.11 14.11
N ASN A 21 4.09 -3.00 13.44
CA ASN A 21 5.04 -1.96 13.04
C ASN A 21 5.84 -1.39 14.22
N GLY A 22 5.22 -1.22 15.40
CA GLY A 22 5.90 -0.71 16.58
C GLY A 22 7.05 -1.59 17.09
N TYR A 23 7.09 -2.86 16.70
CA TYR A 23 8.14 -3.81 17.09
C TYR A 23 9.24 -3.99 16.04
N ILE A 24 9.02 -3.49 14.83
CA ILE A 24 9.94 -3.70 13.71
C ILE A 24 10.63 -2.43 13.25
N PHE A 25 10.06 -1.24 13.50
CA PHE A 25 10.73 0.03 13.21
C PHE A 25 11.98 0.18 14.07
N GLY A 26 13.11 0.49 13.42
CA GLY A 26 14.42 0.61 14.06
C GLY A 26 15.04 -0.74 14.49
N ASN A 27 14.36 -1.86 14.29
CA ASN A 27 14.95 -3.16 14.57
C ASN A 27 15.88 -3.58 13.42
N PRO A 28 17.21 -3.72 13.61
CA PRO A 28 18.17 -3.98 12.53
C PRO A 28 17.97 -5.31 11.82
N LYS A 29 17.15 -6.20 12.37
CA LYS A 29 16.78 -7.45 11.73
C LYS A 29 15.77 -7.23 10.58
N PHE A 30 14.91 -6.20 10.67
CA PHE A 30 13.81 -5.94 9.75
C PHE A 30 13.81 -4.56 9.12
N ASP A 31 14.64 -3.64 9.63
CA ASP A 31 14.72 -2.25 9.20
C ASP A 31 16.18 -1.86 8.93
N TRP A 32 16.41 -1.12 7.85
CA TRP A 32 17.72 -0.58 7.52
C TRP A 32 18.14 0.54 8.49
N GLY A 33 17.18 1.17 9.18
CA GLY A 33 17.44 2.24 10.13
C GLY A 33 18.00 3.52 9.48
N PHE A 34 17.58 3.85 8.26
CA PHE A 34 18.05 5.08 7.62
C PHE A 34 17.55 6.32 8.35
N GLU A 35 18.41 7.32 8.43
CA GLU A 35 18.09 8.65 8.95
C GLU A 35 18.48 9.74 7.93
N SER A 36 17.75 10.85 7.94
CA SER A 36 18.17 12.04 7.21
C SER A 36 19.41 12.68 7.85
N ILE A 37 20.12 13.51 7.09
CA ILE A 37 21.01 14.50 7.69
C ILE A 37 20.19 15.47 8.56
N PRO A 38 20.81 16.17 9.51
CA PRO A 38 20.11 17.21 10.28
C PRO A 38 19.41 18.20 9.36
N GLN A 39 18.15 18.51 9.66
CA GLN A 39 17.32 19.42 8.86
C GLN A 39 17.29 20.81 9.54
N PRO A 40 18.00 21.82 9.03
CA PRO A 40 18.09 23.14 9.70
C PRO A 40 16.72 23.80 9.91
N SER A 41 15.81 23.71 8.93
CA SER A 41 14.44 24.22 9.03
C SER A 41 13.54 23.49 10.04
N LEU A 42 14.00 22.38 10.59
CA LEU A 42 13.30 21.55 11.59
C LEU A 42 14.12 21.46 12.91
N ASN A 43 14.75 22.55 13.32
CA ASN A 43 15.60 22.60 14.51
C ASN A 43 16.72 21.55 14.52
N ASN A 44 17.35 21.33 13.37
CA ASN A 44 18.39 20.30 13.16
C ASN A 44 17.94 18.87 13.50
N ARG A 45 16.63 18.61 13.51
CA ARG A 45 16.12 17.27 13.75
C ARG A 45 16.49 16.33 12.60
N LYS A 46 16.92 15.14 12.95
CA LYS A 46 17.02 14.01 12.02
C LYS A 46 15.66 13.31 11.92
N ILE A 47 15.32 12.88 10.73
CA ILE A 47 14.08 12.16 10.45
C ILE A 47 14.42 10.71 10.15
N LEU A 48 13.80 9.79 10.89
CA LEU A 48 13.92 8.37 10.65
C LEU A 48 13.15 7.99 9.37
N TYR A 49 13.80 7.21 8.50
CA TYR A 49 13.23 6.67 7.27
C TYR A 49 13.19 5.13 7.32
N PRO A 50 12.20 4.52 7.95
CA PRO A 50 12.10 3.07 8.01
C PRO A 50 12.04 2.47 6.60
N ARG A 51 12.89 1.47 6.33
CA ARG A 51 12.90 0.69 5.10
C ARG A 51 13.11 -0.77 5.45
N GLY A 52 12.21 -1.61 4.94
CA GLY A 52 12.22 -3.03 5.27
C GLY A 52 13.45 -3.75 4.73
N LYS A 53 14.04 -4.58 5.59
CA LYS A 53 15.18 -5.45 5.32
C LYS A 53 14.74 -6.90 5.49
N GLY A 54 14.63 -7.62 4.39
CA GLY A 54 14.12 -9.00 4.33
C GLY A 54 13.30 -9.25 3.09
N LEU A 55 13.00 -10.49 2.78
CA LEU A 55 12.14 -10.86 1.66
C LEU A 55 10.79 -10.16 1.75
N GLY A 56 10.47 -9.36 0.75
CA GLY A 56 9.30 -8.47 0.73
C GLY A 56 9.63 -7.01 0.99
N GLY A 57 10.85 -6.68 1.42
CA GLY A 57 11.30 -5.29 1.61
C GLY A 57 10.36 -4.48 2.49
N SER A 58 10.11 -3.22 2.12
CA SER A 58 9.24 -2.33 2.92
C SER A 58 7.77 -2.74 3.01
N SER A 59 7.34 -3.75 2.24
CA SER A 59 6.02 -4.34 2.46
C SER A 59 5.88 -5.09 3.79
N LEU A 60 7.00 -5.43 4.44
CA LEU A 60 7.02 -6.04 5.78
C LEU A 60 6.61 -5.07 6.88
N LEU A 61 6.79 -3.75 6.68
CA LEU A 61 6.64 -2.73 7.72
C LEU A 61 5.75 -1.54 7.34
N ASN A 62 5.24 -1.46 6.11
CA ASN A 62 4.36 -0.38 5.69
C ASN A 62 2.97 -0.44 6.35
N GLY A 63 2.16 0.62 6.18
CA GLY A 63 0.79 0.70 6.70
C GLY A 63 -0.24 -0.15 5.96
N MET A 64 0.17 -1.00 5.00
CA MET A 64 -0.67 -1.94 4.25
C MET A 64 -1.75 -1.32 3.37
N ILE A 65 -1.87 -0.01 3.30
CA ILE A 65 -2.83 0.64 2.40
C ILE A 65 -2.54 0.22 0.97
N TYR A 66 -3.58 -0.21 0.26
CA TYR A 66 -3.50 -0.46 -1.17
C TYR A 66 -3.88 0.80 -1.94
N MET A 67 -3.02 1.20 -2.86
CA MET A 67 -3.26 2.36 -3.74
C MET A 67 -2.79 2.04 -5.14
N ARG A 68 -3.47 2.63 -6.12
CA ARG A 68 -3.02 2.74 -7.50
C ARG A 68 -2.74 4.21 -7.80
N GLY A 69 -1.83 4.49 -8.75
CA GLY A 69 -1.68 5.85 -9.27
C GLY A 69 -2.93 6.32 -10.01
N ALA A 70 -3.14 7.62 -10.07
CA ALA A 70 -4.24 8.21 -10.83
C ALA A 70 -4.06 7.98 -12.34
N PRO A 71 -5.16 7.86 -13.10
CA PRO A 71 -5.08 7.79 -14.58
C PRO A 71 -4.24 8.91 -15.19
N GLY A 72 -4.35 10.13 -14.67
CA GLY A 72 -3.59 11.28 -15.13
C GLY A 72 -2.07 11.13 -14.96
N ASP A 73 -1.60 10.40 -13.95
CA ASP A 73 -0.17 10.19 -13.72
C ASP A 73 0.44 9.33 -14.84
N PHE A 74 -0.21 8.19 -15.14
CA PHE A 74 0.22 7.29 -16.21
C PHE A 74 0.07 7.92 -17.59
N ASN A 75 -1.03 8.65 -17.83
CA ASN A 75 -1.24 9.33 -19.10
C ASN A 75 -0.20 10.44 -19.33
N ARG A 76 0.25 11.15 -18.28
CA ARG A 76 1.38 12.08 -18.38
C ARG A 76 2.69 11.37 -18.73
N TRP A 77 2.93 10.17 -18.21
CA TRP A 77 4.10 9.39 -18.61
C TRP A 77 4.03 9.02 -20.09
N ARG A 78 2.87 8.57 -20.56
CA ARG A 78 2.65 8.29 -21.99
C ARG A 78 2.91 9.52 -22.86
N GLN A 79 2.40 10.69 -22.44
CA GLN A 79 2.60 11.95 -23.16
C GLN A 79 4.07 12.37 -23.23
N LYS A 80 4.89 11.97 -22.25
CA LYS A 80 6.36 12.19 -22.27
C LYS A 80 7.13 11.18 -23.12
N GLY A 81 6.43 10.38 -23.93
CA GLY A 81 7.06 9.42 -24.85
C GLY A 81 7.22 7.99 -24.30
N LEU A 82 6.73 7.70 -23.09
CA LEU A 82 6.79 6.35 -22.53
C LEU A 82 5.65 5.50 -23.07
N GLU A 83 5.87 4.84 -24.21
CA GLU A 83 4.89 3.96 -24.82
C GLU A 83 4.58 2.75 -23.94
N GLY A 84 3.30 2.31 -23.90
CA GLY A 84 2.86 1.23 -23.04
C GLY A 84 2.65 1.62 -21.57
N TRP A 85 2.68 2.93 -21.24
CA TRP A 85 2.51 3.45 -19.88
C TRP A 85 1.25 4.31 -19.70
N SER A 86 0.31 4.31 -20.64
CA SER A 86 -0.99 4.91 -20.37
C SER A 86 -1.74 4.15 -19.28
N TYR A 87 -2.74 4.78 -18.66
CA TYR A 87 -3.55 4.10 -17.64
C TYR A 87 -4.19 2.82 -18.20
N ASN A 88 -4.68 2.85 -19.43
CA ASN A 88 -5.25 1.67 -20.07
C ASN A 88 -4.24 0.56 -20.30
N ASP A 89 -2.98 0.90 -20.57
CA ASP A 89 -1.90 -0.08 -20.72
C ASP A 89 -1.54 -0.75 -19.39
N VAL A 90 -1.56 0.01 -18.28
CA VAL A 90 -1.14 -0.52 -16.96
C VAL A 90 -2.28 -1.15 -16.15
N LEU A 91 -3.54 -0.81 -16.41
CA LEU A 91 -4.71 -1.33 -15.70
C LEU A 91 -4.79 -2.87 -15.70
N PRO A 92 -4.53 -3.59 -16.81
CA PRO A 92 -4.50 -5.05 -16.81
C PRO A 92 -3.49 -5.63 -15.83
N TYR A 93 -2.35 -4.96 -15.61
CA TYR A 93 -1.32 -5.39 -14.65
C TYR A 93 -1.77 -5.17 -13.21
N PHE A 94 -2.46 -4.07 -12.89
CA PHE A 94 -3.09 -3.88 -11.59
C PHE A 94 -4.10 -4.99 -11.28
N LYS A 95 -4.94 -5.33 -12.25
CA LYS A 95 -5.91 -6.44 -12.12
C LYS A 95 -5.24 -7.80 -11.95
N ARG A 96 -4.13 -8.04 -12.66
CA ARG A 96 -3.37 -9.28 -12.55
C ARG A 96 -2.63 -9.39 -11.22
N SER A 97 -2.24 -8.26 -10.61
CA SER A 97 -1.45 -8.24 -9.38
C SER A 97 -2.27 -8.47 -8.11
N ALA A 98 -3.53 -8.05 -8.07
CA ALA A 98 -4.32 -8.05 -6.84
C ALA A 98 -5.73 -8.62 -7.02
N SER A 99 -6.29 -9.13 -5.94
CA SER A 99 -7.67 -9.64 -5.85
C SER A 99 -8.44 -8.89 -4.76
N ALA A 100 -9.61 -8.34 -5.12
CA ALA A 100 -10.55 -7.67 -4.22
C ALA A 100 -11.86 -8.44 -4.18
N PHE A 101 -11.92 -9.56 -3.47
CA PHE A 101 -13.07 -10.48 -3.44
C PHE A 101 -14.35 -9.85 -2.87
N HIS A 102 -14.23 -8.79 -2.08
CA HIS A 102 -15.34 -8.04 -1.51
C HIS A 102 -15.96 -7.02 -2.47
N ARG A 103 -15.38 -6.86 -3.67
CA ARG A 103 -15.88 -5.98 -4.74
C ARG A 103 -16.37 -6.81 -5.91
N GLU A 104 -17.34 -6.30 -6.65
CA GLU A 104 -17.75 -6.92 -7.89
C GLU A 104 -16.62 -6.89 -8.93
N LYS A 105 -16.51 -7.99 -9.67
CA LYS A 105 -15.55 -8.06 -10.78
C LYS A 105 -16.03 -7.17 -11.93
N ASN A 106 -15.19 -6.25 -12.36
CA ASN A 106 -15.49 -5.29 -13.41
C ASN A 106 -14.25 -4.88 -14.20
N GLU A 107 -14.31 -3.76 -14.90
CA GLU A 107 -13.16 -3.23 -15.64
C GLU A 107 -11.97 -2.87 -14.74
N TYR A 108 -12.19 -2.50 -13.47
CA TYR A 108 -11.15 -2.11 -12.51
C TYR A 108 -10.75 -3.23 -11.55
N HIS A 109 -11.65 -4.15 -11.24
CA HIS A 109 -11.46 -5.16 -10.19
C HIS A 109 -11.31 -6.57 -10.74
N SER A 110 -10.49 -7.36 -10.05
CA SER A 110 -10.19 -8.75 -10.36
C SER A 110 -10.27 -9.62 -9.10
N HIS A 111 -10.52 -10.91 -9.28
CA HIS A 111 -10.49 -11.91 -8.23
C HIS A 111 -9.36 -12.94 -8.42
N SER A 112 -8.42 -12.68 -9.35
CA SER A 112 -7.41 -13.66 -9.74
C SER A 112 -5.97 -13.31 -9.35
N GLY A 113 -5.71 -12.08 -8.88
CA GLY A 113 -4.37 -11.68 -8.49
C GLY A 113 -3.89 -12.33 -7.18
N PRO A 114 -2.58 -12.52 -7.01
CA PRO A 114 -2.03 -13.16 -5.81
C PRO A 114 -2.14 -12.29 -4.54
N LEU A 115 -2.05 -10.97 -4.65
CA LEU A 115 -2.18 -10.05 -3.52
C LEU A 115 -3.65 -9.94 -3.10
N LYS A 116 -3.98 -10.43 -1.91
CA LYS A 116 -5.35 -10.38 -1.39
C LYS A 116 -5.62 -9.05 -0.69
N LEU A 117 -6.76 -8.44 -1.03
CA LEU A 117 -7.20 -7.18 -0.45
C LEU A 117 -8.46 -7.41 0.37
N THR A 118 -8.58 -6.67 1.47
CA THR A 118 -9.81 -6.59 2.27
C THR A 118 -10.14 -5.12 2.56
N PRO A 119 -11.40 -4.78 2.83
CA PRO A 119 -11.72 -3.47 3.38
C PRO A 119 -10.90 -3.22 4.66
N ALA A 120 -10.45 -2.01 4.89
CA ALA A 120 -9.92 -1.63 6.19
C ALA A 120 -10.97 -1.92 7.27
N GLY A 121 -10.56 -2.34 8.49
CA GLY A 121 -11.44 -2.79 9.57
C GLY A 121 -12.66 -1.89 9.85
N ASN A 122 -13.43 -2.15 10.89
CA ASN A 122 -14.61 -1.35 11.21
C ASN A 122 -14.26 0.11 11.53
N TYR A 123 -15.18 1.03 11.23
CA TYR A 123 -15.07 2.42 11.65
C TYR A 123 -15.07 2.50 13.18
N ASN A 124 -14.12 3.22 13.74
CA ASN A 124 -14.27 3.75 15.08
C ASN A 124 -15.04 5.09 15.03
N SER A 125 -15.40 5.62 16.18
CA SER A 125 -16.17 6.88 16.25
C SER A 125 -15.42 8.09 15.66
N ILE A 126 -14.08 8.10 15.75
CA ILE A 126 -13.24 9.17 15.22
C ILE A 126 -13.16 9.09 13.70
N ASP A 127 -13.00 7.89 13.12
CA ASP A 127 -12.99 7.71 11.67
C ASP A 127 -14.30 8.18 11.06
N LYS A 128 -15.42 7.82 11.71
CA LYS A 128 -16.76 8.26 11.27
C LYS A 128 -16.89 9.77 11.35
N ALA A 129 -16.54 10.38 12.48
CA ALA A 129 -16.63 11.83 12.65
C ALA A 129 -15.76 12.59 11.64
N PHE A 130 -14.57 12.06 11.31
CA PHE A 130 -13.72 12.66 10.28
C PHE A 130 -14.38 12.63 8.89
N ILE A 131 -14.96 11.49 8.51
CA ILE A 131 -15.66 11.36 7.22
C ILE A 131 -16.87 12.28 7.17
N ASP A 132 -17.70 12.30 8.23
CA ASP A 132 -18.88 13.16 8.32
C ASP A 132 -18.47 14.65 8.18
N ALA A 133 -17.44 15.09 8.89
CA ALA A 133 -16.93 16.46 8.79
C ALA A 133 -16.40 16.79 7.38
N CYS A 134 -15.75 15.85 6.69
CA CYS A 134 -15.33 16.07 5.30
C CYS A 134 -16.54 16.22 4.37
N VAL A 135 -17.59 15.45 4.57
CA VAL A 135 -18.85 15.56 3.80
C VAL A 135 -19.54 16.89 4.07
N GLU A 136 -19.62 17.32 5.32
CA GLU A 136 -20.13 18.66 5.70
C GLU A 136 -19.33 19.79 5.05
N ALA A 137 -18.02 19.58 4.87
CA ALA A 137 -17.15 20.54 4.16
C ALA A 137 -17.24 20.44 2.62
N GLY A 138 -18.13 19.60 2.07
CA GLY A 138 -18.40 19.49 0.64
C GLY A 138 -17.63 18.38 -0.08
N ALA A 139 -16.94 17.47 0.64
CA ALA A 139 -16.32 16.32 0.00
C ALA A 139 -17.38 15.25 -0.34
N GLU A 140 -17.25 14.63 -1.51
CA GLU A 140 -18.06 13.46 -1.88
C GLU A 140 -17.57 12.19 -1.18
N ILE A 141 -18.49 11.29 -0.85
CA ILE A 141 -18.11 9.95 -0.37
C ILE A 141 -17.56 9.14 -1.54
N ASN A 142 -16.36 8.61 -1.38
CA ASN A 142 -15.76 7.68 -2.33
C ASN A 142 -15.54 6.32 -1.65
N ASN A 143 -16.32 5.33 -2.08
CA ASN A 143 -16.21 3.96 -1.58
C ASN A 143 -15.25 3.09 -2.41
N ASP A 144 -14.69 3.64 -3.49
CA ASP A 144 -13.80 2.90 -4.39
C ASP A 144 -12.74 3.81 -5.03
N PHE A 145 -11.58 3.91 -4.42
CA PHE A 145 -10.44 4.68 -4.93
C PHE A 145 -9.66 3.96 -6.05
N TYR A 146 -10.15 2.83 -6.57
CA TYR A 146 -9.45 2.02 -7.57
C TYR A 146 -10.13 2.02 -8.94
N ASN A 147 -11.24 2.74 -9.08
CA ASN A 147 -12.03 2.87 -10.31
C ASN A 147 -11.56 4.03 -11.22
N GLY A 148 -10.38 4.57 -10.96
CA GLY A 148 -9.85 5.72 -11.71
C GLY A 148 -10.22 7.08 -11.12
N ASN A 149 -11.12 7.16 -10.14
CA ASN A 149 -11.44 8.37 -9.39
C ASN A 149 -10.82 8.32 -7.98
N LEU A 150 -9.89 9.25 -7.71
CA LEU A 150 -9.23 9.38 -6.41
C LEU A 150 -9.81 10.52 -5.56
N ASN A 151 -10.81 11.26 -6.06
CA ASN A 151 -11.41 12.37 -5.32
C ASN A 151 -12.42 11.85 -4.29
N GLY A 152 -12.59 12.65 -3.23
CA GLY A 152 -13.56 12.36 -2.18
C GLY A 152 -12.92 11.81 -0.89
N VAL A 153 -13.77 11.42 0.04
CA VAL A 153 -13.42 10.88 1.34
C VAL A 153 -14.00 9.48 1.51
N GLY A 154 -13.24 8.57 2.09
CA GLY A 154 -13.68 7.19 2.28
C GLY A 154 -12.56 6.28 2.79
N ARG A 155 -12.78 4.98 2.73
CA ARG A 155 -11.83 3.99 3.24
C ARG A 155 -11.11 3.29 2.11
N TYR A 156 -9.82 3.09 2.32
CA TYR A 156 -8.99 2.28 1.43
C TYR A 156 -9.15 0.79 1.73
N ASP A 157 -8.86 -0.02 0.73
CA ASP A 157 -8.58 -1.42 0.96
C ASP A 157 -7.17 -1.59 1.51
N VAL A 158 -6.97 -2.66 2.26
CA VAL A 158 -5.69 -2.97 2.87
C VAL A 158 -5.18 -4.33 2.41
N LYS A 159 -3.86 -4.46 2.38
CA LYS A 159 -3.13 -5.70 2.08
C LYS A 159 -3.08 -6.58 3.33
N VAL A 160 -4.25 -7.03 3.76
CA VAL A 160 -4.46 -7.95 4.88
C VAL A 160 -5.32 -9.10 4.40
N TRP A 161 -5.01 -10.32 4.79
CA TRP A 161 -5.81 -11.50 4.48
C TRP A 161 -5.78 -12.47 5.65
N ASN A 162 -6.96 -12.95 6.08
CA ASN A 162 -7.10 -13.83 7.25
C ASN A 162 -6.36 -13.28 8.50
N GLY A 163 -6.50 -11.97 8.74
CA GLY A 163 -5.88 -11.29 9.87
C GLY A 163 -4.36 -11.08 9.77
N LYS A 164 -3.73 -11.44 8.64
CA LYS A 164 -2.29 -11.33 8.44
C LYS A 164 -1.95 -10.32 7.34
N ARG A 165 -0.84 -9.61 7.53
CA ARG A 165 -0.23 -8.75 6.51
C ARG A 165 0.11 -9.60 5.26
N GLN A 166 -0.26 -9.08 4.11
CA GLN A 166 0.17 -9.59 2.80
C GLN A 166 1.39 -8.78 2.34
N SER A 167 2.60 -9.26 2.65
CA SER A 167 3.82 -8.70 2.09
C SER A 167 3.97 -9.08 0.62
N SER A 168 4.86 -8.39 -0.10
CA SER A 168 5.18 -8.77 -1.49
C SER A 168 5.75 -10.19 -1.59
N ALA A 169 6.51 -10.62 -0.59
CA ALA A 169 7.01 -12.00 -0.54
C ALA A 169 5.86 -13.00 -0.37
N GLU A 170 4.93 -12.74 0.54
CA GLU A 170 3.77 -13.61 0.79
C GLU A 170 2.84 -13.69 -0.44
N ALA A 171 2.69 -12.59 -1.16
CA ALA A 171 1.81 -12.55 -2.32
C ALA A 171 2.44 -13.15 -3.59
N TYR A 172 3.72 -12.88 -3.84
CA TYR A 172 4.32 -13.15 -5.15
C TYR A 172 5.45 -14.18 -5.14
N LEU A 173 6.09 -14.43 -3.98
CA LEU A 173 7.14 -15.42 -3.85
C LEU A 173 6.56 -16.69 -3.23
N LYS A 174 6.38 -17.71 -4.05
CA LYS A 174 5.98 -19.05 -3.57
C LYS A 174 7.25 -19.80 -3.22
N PHE A 175 7.47 -20.04 -1.94
CA PHE A 175 8.53 -20.92 -1.41
C PHE A 175 7.89 -22.13 -0.74
#